data_acd837577c5677f691e5fba8f0bd068d
#
_entry.id   acd837577c5677f691e5fba8f0bd068d
#
_cell.length_a   1.000
_cell.length_b   1.000
_cell.length_c   1.000
_cell.angle_alpha   90.00
_cell.angle_beta   90.00
_cell.angle_gamma   90.00
#
_symmetry.space_group_name_H-M   'P 1'
#
loop_
_entity.id
_entity.type
_entity.pdbx_description
1 polymer ?
#
loop_
_entity_poly.entity_id
_entity_poly.type
_entity_poly.pdbx_seq_one_letter_code
_entity_poly.pdbx_strand_id
1 'polypeptide(L)'
;MTDEVFGHIFYGNDIGWEGAFPLEFGGSWHNVSLLVQVDEDEGTDITDAQRHALLCFDDQWDSIEPLLVDALIQYYNNEEKYSYGPENEEEAALWWPDINTYEELVNAVTPETIVIPPEPLMDEGRKVFLLFDRTWGGEDLDDNGIGVCFIDEQIAEIGYKDIAF
;
A
#
# COMPACT_ATOMS: atom_id res chain seq x y z
N MET A 1 6.94 -22.15 5.56
CA MET A 1 5.74 -22.82 4.98
C MET A 1 5.57 -22.37 3.55
N THR A 2 5.04 -23.20 2.70
CA THR A 2 4.67 -22.82 1.32
C THR A 2 3.16 -22.83 1.20
N ASP A 3 2.58 -21.69 0.90
CA ASP A 3 1.15 -21.51 0.66
C ASP A 3 0.88 -21.42 -0.84
N GLU A 4 -0.26 -21.92 -1.29
CA GLU A 4 -0.61 -21.95 -2.72
C GLU A 4 -0.83 -20.56 -3.33
N VAL A 5 -1.19 -19.58 -2.51
CA VAL A 5 -1.44 -18.19 -2.94
C VAL A 5 -0.30 -17.26 -2.55
N PHE A 6 0.17 -17.35 -1.31
CA PHE A 6 1.18 -16.46 -0.76
C PHE A 6 2.63 -16.89 -1.05
N GLY A 7 2.81 -18.12 -1.56
CA GLY A 7 4.13 -18.64 -1.85
C GLY A 7 4.90 -19.03 -0.58
N HIS A 8 6.20 -18.80 -0.59
CA HIS A 8 7.05 -19.13 0.55
C HIS A 8 6.95 -18.05 1.63
N ILE A 9 6.42 -18.41 2.79
CA ILE A 9 6.16 -17.50 3.92
C ILE A 9 6.68 -18.10 5.21
N PHE A 10 7.01 -17.24 6.17
CA PHE A 10 7.41 -17.61 7.52
C PHE A 10 6.64 -16.77 8.55
N TYR A 11 6.36 -17.36 9.72
CA TYR A 11 5.69 -16.65 10.79
C TYR A 11 6.69 -15.78 11.54
N GLY A 12 6.42 -14.47 11.58
CA GLY A 12 7.34 -13.50 12.17
C GLY A 12 6.66 -12.48 13.08
N ASN A 13 7.35 -12.11 14.14
CA ASN A 13 7.06 -10.96 15.01
C ASN A 13 5.65 -10.90 15.61
N ASP A 14 4.99 -12.03 15.84
CA ASP A 14 3.65 -12.13 16.46
C ASP A 14 2.53 -11.34 15.74
N ILE A 15 2.82 -10.78 14.56
CA ILE A 15 1.86 -10.00 13.76
C ILE A 15 1.22 -10.87 12.66
N GLY A 16 1.98 -11.81 12.12
CA GLY A 16 1.48 -12.66 11.05
C GLY A 16 2.57 -13.35 10.24
N TRP A 17 2.17 -13.78 9.05
CA TRP A 17 3.03 -14.44 8.09
C TRP A 17 3.67 -13.43 7.17
N GLU A 18 4.97 -13.54 6.98
CA GLU A 18 5.76 -12.65 6.13
C GLU A 18 6.29 -13.37 4.90
N GLY A 19 6.31 -12.67 3.79
CA GLY A 19 6.83 -13.17 2.53
C GLY A 19 7.15 -12.03 1.57
N ALA A 20 7.13 -12.34 0.29
CA ALA A 20 7.35 -11.36 -0.77
C ALA A 20 6.37 -11.62 -1.92
N PHE A 21 6.05 -10.56 -2.65
CA PHE A 21 5.10 -10.62 -3.76
C PHE A 21 5.61 -9.76 -4.92
N PRO A 22 5.64 -10.29 -6.16
CA PRO A 22 6.01 -9.50 -7.33
C PRO A 22 4.85 -8.59 -7.73
N LEU A 23 5.10 -7.29 -7.80
CA LEU A 23 4.12 -6.29 -8.19
C LEU A 23 4.70 -5.40 -9.28
N GLU A 24 4.02 -5.30 -10.42
CA GLU A 24 4.37 -4.34 -11.46
C GLU A 24 3.74 -2.98 -11.14
N PHE A 25 4.59 -1.97 -11.01
CA PHE A 25 4.13 -0.60 -10.75
C PHE A 25 4.99 0.38 -11.55
N GLY A 26 4.32 1.29 -12.25
CA GLY A 26 5.03 2.28 -13.07
C GLY A 26 5.82 1.67 -14.23
N GLY A 27 5.43 0.51 -14.72
CA GLY A 27 6.12 -0.21 -15.78
C GLY A 27 7.36 -1.00 -15.32
N SER A 28 7.61 -1.08 -14.01
CA SER A 28 8.72 -1.83 -13.42
C SER A 28 8.23 -2.86 -12.42
N TRP A 29 8.92 -4.00 -12.36
CA TRP A 29 8.65 -5.04 -11.36
C TRP A 29 9.33 -4.72 -10.04
N HIS A 30 8.54 -4.82 -8.96
CA HIS A 30 9.00 -4.66 -7.58
C HIS A 30 8.76 -5.95 -6.81
N ASN A 31 9.72 -6.35 -6.01
CA ASN A 31 9.55 -7.45 -5.06
C ASN A 31 9.13 -6.84 -3.72
N VAL A 32 7.82 -6.62 -3.56
CA VAL A 32 7.27 -5.99 -2.35
C VAL A 32 7.19 -6.98 -1.20
N SER A 33 7.29 -6.49 0.01
CA SER A 33 7.03 -7.30 1.20
C SER A 33 5.55 -7.70 1.27
N LEU A 34 5.28 -8.89 1.79
CA LEU A 34 3.92 -9.37 2.01
C LEU A 34 3.75 -9.67 3.49
N LEU A 35 2.71 -9.11 4.10
CA LEU A 35 2.32 -9.39 5.48
C LEU A 35 0.87 -9.89 5.51
N VAL A 36 0.68 -11.14 5.91
CA VAL A 36 -0.64 -11.71 6.15
C VAL A 36 -0.88 -11.71 7.65
N GLN A 37 -1.66 -10.73 8.11
CA GLN A 37 -1.91 -10.54 9.54
C GLN A 37 -2.78 -11.66 10.10
N VAL A 38 -2.56 -12.03 11.35
CA VAL A 38 -3.38 -13.00 12.08
C VAL A 38 -4.06 -12.32 13.26
N ASP A 39 -5.20 -12.86 13.64
CA ASP A 39 -5.87 -12.54 14.90
C ASP A 39 -5.55 -13.69 15.87
N GLU A 40 -4.70 -13.43 16.86
CA GLU A 40 -4.25 -14.45 17.79
C GLU A 40 -5.40 -15.13 18.55
N ASP A 41 -6.51 -14.41 18.78
CA ASP A 41 -7.70 -14.97 19.42
C ASP A 41 -8.43 -15.97 18.53
N GLU A 42 -8.28 -15.85 17.21
CA GLU A 42 -8.86 -16.74 16.20
C GLU A 42 -7.87 -17.83 15.74
N GLY A 43 -6.60 -17.75 16.16
CA GLY A 43 -5.53 -18.65 15.76
C GLY A 43 -4.60 -18.05 14.71
N THR A 44 -3.56 -18.81 14.34
CA THR A 44 -2.52 -18.35 13.42
C THR A 44 -2.68 -18.85 11.99
N ASP A 45 -3.76 -19.56 11.69
CA ASP A 45 -4.00 -20.11 10.36
C ASP A 45 -4.42 -19.02 9.36
N ILE A 46 -3.87 -19.12 8.16
CA ILE A 46 -4.30 -18.27 7.04
C ILE A 46 -5.66 -18.76 6.55
N THR A 47 -6.60 -17.83 6.39
CA THR A 47 -7.97 -18.16 5.97
C THR A 47 -8.12 -18.12 4.45
N ASP A 48 -9.16 -18.78 3.94
CA ASP A 48 -9.50 -18.72 2.52
C ASP A 48 -9.96 -17.30 2.10
N ALA A 49 -10.53 -16.52 3.01
CA ALA A 49 -10.88 -15.13 2.76
C ALA A 49 -9.64 -14.28 2.50
N GLN A 50 -8.56 -14.49 3.25
CA GLN A 50 -7.28 -13.81 3.01
C GLN A 50 -6.66 -14.20 1.67
N ARG A 51 -6.67 -15.48 1.32
CA ARG A 51 -6.19 -15.94 0.01
C ARG A 51 -7.00 -15.35 -1.12
N HIS A 52 -8.31 -15.34 -0.99
CA HIS A 52 -9.22 -14.78 -2.00
C HIS A 52 -9.01 -13.27 -2.17
N ALA A 53 -8.76 -12.53 -1.09
CA ALA A 53 -8.49 -11.10 -1.15
C ALA A 53 -7.25 -10.79 -2.01
N LEU A 54 -6.14 -11.49 -1.82
CA LEU A 54 -4.93 -11.29 -2.63
C LEU A 54 -5.14 -11.74 -4.08
N LEU A 55 -5.80 -12.87 -4.32
CA LEU A 55 -6.05 -13.36 -5.67
C LEU A 55 -6.87 -12.37 -6.49
N CYS A 56 -7.94 -11.82 -5.93
CA CYS A 56 -8.76 -10.83 -6.63
C CYS A 56 -8.01 -9.52 -6.87
N PHE A 57 -7.22 -9.07 -5.90
CA PHE A 57 -6.38 -7.89 -6.03
C PHE A 57 -5.36 -8.06 -7.16
N ASP A 58 -4.66 -9.18 -7.19
CA ASP A 58 -3.67 -9.50 -8.23
C ASP A 58 -4.31 -9.61 -9.61
N ASP A 59 -5.43 -10.31 -9.70
CA ASP A 59 -6.16 -10.49 -10.96
C ASP A 59 -6.62 -9.16 -11.57
N GLN A 60 -6.98 -8.18 -10.75
CA GLN A 60 -7.47 -6.89 -11.19
C GLN A 60 -6.41 -5.78 -11.18
N TRP A 61 -5.18 -6.08 -10.83
CA TRP A 61 -4.13 -5.09 -10.64
C TRP A 61 -3.92 -4.19 -11.87
N ASP A 62 -3.96 -4.74 -13.08
CA ASP A 62 -3.79 -3.94 -14.31
C ASP A 62 -4.86 -2.86 -14.48
N SER A 63 -6.05 -3.07 -13.94
CA SER A 63 -7.13 -2.09 -13.91
C SER A 63 -7.04 -1.14 -12.70
N ILE A 64 -6.52 -1.63 -11.59
CA ILE A 64 -6.37 -0.86 -10.34
C ILE A 64 -5.25 0.19 -10.47
N GLU A 65 -4.10 -0.19 -11.00
CA GLU A 65 -2.89 0.63 -10.98
C GLU A 65 -3.09 2.03 -11.58
N PRO A 66 -3.65 2.21 -12.78
CA PRO A 66 -3.87 3.56 -13.32
C PRO A 66 -4.83 4.40 -12.48
N LEU A 67 -5.86 3.81 -11.91
CA LEU A 67 -6.80 4.49 -11.02
C LEU A 67 -6.15 4.89 -9.70
N LEU A 68 -5.28 4.03 -9.19
CA LEU A 68 -4.49 4.30 -7.99
C LEU A 68 -3.54 5.48 -8.21
N VAL A 69 -2.83 5.50 -9.33
CA VAL A 69 -1.93 6.62 -9.66
C VAL A 69 -2.70 7.94 -9.73
N ASP A 70 -3.85 7.98 -10.40
CA ASP A 70 -4.70 9.16 -10.44
C ASP A 70 -5.16 9.60 -9.04
N ALA A 71 -5.56 8.66 -8.21
CA ALA A 71 -5.98 8.93 -6.83
C ALA A 71 -4.83 9.47 -5.96
N LEU A 72 -3.62 8.94 -6.12
CA LEU A 72 -2.44 9.41 -5.41
C LEU A 72 -2.00 10.81 -5.84
N ILE A 73 -2.11 11.15 -7.13
CA ILE A 73 -1.88 12.51 -7.63
C ILE A 73 -2.84 13.49 -6.95
N GLN A 74 -4.12 13.14 -6.87
CA GLN A 74 -5.15 13.96 -6.21
C GLN A 74 -4.90 14.09 -4.71
N TYR A 75 -4.55 13.00 -4.06
CA TYR A 75 -4.20 12.99 -2.64
C TYR A 75 -2.99 13.90 -2.35
N TYR A 76 -1.94 13.81 -3.15
CA TYR A 76 -0.77 14.68 -3.02
C TYR A 76 -1.14 16.16 -3.15
N ASN A 77 -1.85 16.53 -4.21
CA ASN A 77 -2.14 17.95 -4.49
C ASN A 77 -3.21 18.53 -3.56
N ASN A 78 -4.27 17.77 -3.25
CA ASN A 78 -5.43 18.28 -2.54
C ASN A 78 -5.33 18.14 -1.02
N GLU A 79 -4.57 17.18 -0.53
CA GLU A 79 -4.45 16.90 0.91
C GLU A 79 -3.05 17.16 1.44
N GLU A 80 -2.03 16.49 0.92
CA GLU A 80 -0.67 16.57 1.44
C GLU A 80 -0.04 17.94 1.19
N LYS A 81 0.08 18.34 -0.06
CA LYS A 81 0.70 19.62 -0.44
C LYS A 81 -0.10 20.80 0.06
N TYR A 82 -1.42 20.70 0.05
CA TYR A 82 -2.30 21.76 0.56
C TYR A 82 -2.19 21.95 2.06
N SER A 83 -2.13 20.87 2.84
CA SER A 83 -2.12 20.92 4.31
C SER A 83 -0.72 21.12 4.90
N TYR A 84 0.30 20.55 4.28
CA TYR A 84 1.67 20.49 4.80
C TYR A 84 2.70 21.09 3.84
N GLY A 85 2.26 21.68 2.76
CA GLY A 85 3.07 22.16 1.67
C GLY A 85 4.06 23.28 2.07
N PRO A 86 4.83 23.75 1.08
CA PRO A 86 6.02 24.55 1.35
C PRO A 86 5.68 25.89 2.02
N GLU A 87 6.53 26.29 2.96
CA GLU A 87 6.49 27.62 3.57
C GLU A 87 7.22 28.67 2.73
N ASN A 88 8.10 28.23 1.82
CA ASN A 88 8.89 29.10 0.95
C ASN A 88 9.28 28.37 -0.35
N GLU A 89 9.87 29.12 -1.30
CA GLU A 89 10.27 28.60 -2.61
C GLU A 89 11.42 27.57 -2.52
N GLU A 90 12.31 27.71 -1.56
CA GLU A 90 13.42 26.78 -1.35
C GLU A 90 12.92 25.41 -0.90
N GLU A 91 12.01 25.40 0.07
CA GLU A 91 11.37 24.18 0.56
C GLU A 91 10.52 23.52 -0.55
N ALA A 92 9.80 24.35 -1.35
CA ALA A 92 9.04 23.85 -2.49
C ALA A 92 9.93 23.11 -3.49
N ALA A 93 11.08 23.67 -3.83
CA ALA A 93 12.01 23.07 -4.78
C ALA A 93 12.62 21.75 -4.28
N LEU A 94 12.87 21.64 -2.97
CA LEU A 94 13.49 20.46 -2.37
C LEU A 94 12.51 19.31 -2.09
N TRP A 95 11.31 19.63 -1.56
CA TRP A 95 10.45 18.63 -0.93
C TRP A 95 9.03 18.55 -1.50
N TRP A 96 8.62 19.54 -2.29
CA TRP A 96 7.24 19.62 -2.78
C TRP A 96 7.21 19.86 -4.29
N PRO A 97 7.72 18.89 -5.09
CA PRO A 97 7.74 19.03 -6.54
C PRO A 97 6.32 19.06 -7.13
N ASP A 98 6.21 19.50 -8.37
CA ASP A 98 4.96 19.37 -9.12
C ASP A 98 4.75 17.91 -9.52
N ILE A 99 3.62 17.34 -9.13
CA ILE A 99 3.22 15.97 -9.45
C ILE A 99 1.82 16.04 -10.07
N ASN A 100 1.74 15.98 -11.39
CA ASN A 100 0.49 16.10 -12.13
C ASN A 100 0.32 15.02 -13.19
N THR A 101 1.35 14.21 -13.44
CA THR A 101 1.34 13.15 -14.45
C THR A 101 1.59 11.78 -13.83
N TYR A 102 1.18 10.74 -14.53
CA TYR A 102 1.48 9.35 -14.17
C TYR A 102 2.98 9.16 -13.91
N GLU A 103 3.82 9.59 -14.84
CA GLU A 103 5.26 9.42 -14.76
C GLU A 103 5.86 10.17 -13.55
N GLU A 104 5.42 11.38 -13.29
CA GLU A 104 5.88 12.15 -12.13
C GLU A 104 5.51 11.46 -10.82
N LEU A 105 4.30 10.91 -10.72
CA LEU A 105 3.83 10.18 -9.52
C LEU A 105 4.63 8.89 -9.31
N VAL A 106 4.78 8.06 -10.33
CA VAL A 106 5.50 6.77 -10.18
C VAL A 106 6.98 6.94 -9.87
N ASN A 107 7.57 8.09 -10.20
CA ASN A 107 8.93 8.44 -9.79
C ASN A 107 9.02 8.98 -8.35
N ALA A 108 7.91 9.38 -7.76
CA ALA A 108 7.86 9.97 -6.42
C ALA A 108 7.47 8.97 -5.32
N VAL A 109 6.97 7.81 -5.68
CA VAL A 109 6.55 6.76 -4.71
C VAL A 109 7.14 5.41 -5.10
N THR A 110 7.34 4.55 -4.09
CA THR A 110 7.81 3.17 -4.28
C THR A 110 6.91 2.24 -3.50
N PRO A 111 6.30 1.22 -4.15
CA PRO A 111 5.53 0.22 -3.42
C PRO A 111 6.45 -0.58 -2.49
N GLU A 112 6.05 -0.75 -1.24
CA GLU A 112 6.86 -1.37 -0.20
C GLU A 112 6.27 -2.67 0.31
N THR A 113 5.00 -2.65 0.73
CA THR A 113 4.37 -3.78 1.42
C THR A 113 2.91 -3.93 1.03
N ILE A 114 2.49 -5.17 0.79
CA ILE A 114 1.08 -5.55 0.73
C ILE A 114 0.72 -6.16 2.09
N VAL A 115 -0.34 -5.65 2.72
CA VAL A 115 -0.87 -6.15 4.00
C VAL A 115 -2.25 -6.74 3.79
N ILE A 116 -2.42 -7.99 4.19
CA ILE A 116 -3.71 -8.68 4.17
C ILE A 116 -4.19 -8.81 5.61
N PRO A 117 -5.25 -8.10 6.02
CA PRO A 117 -5.73 -8.15 7.39
C PRO A 117 -6.39 -9.48 7.72
N PRO A 118 -6.59 -9.82 9.00
CA PRO A 118 -7.32 -11.01 9.39
C PRO A 118 -8.79 -10.94 8.96
N GLU A 119 -9.38 -12.09 8.72
CA GLU A 119 -10.76 -12.21 8.22
C GLU A 119 -11.81 -11.41 9.00
N PRO A 120 -11.79 -11.36 10.36
CA PRO A 120 -12.75 -10.55 11.10
C PRO A 120 -12.77 -9.04 10.74
N LEU A 121 -11.68 -8.52 10.18
CA LEU A 121 -11.60 -7.12 9.71
C LEU A 121 -12.08 -6.94 8.27
N MET A 122 -12.58 -8.00 7.64
CA MET A 122 -13.12 -7.97 6.26
C MET A 122 -14.66 -7.96 6.25
N ASP A 123 -15.29 -7.32 7.23
CA ASP A 123 -16.75 -7.20 7.33
C ASP A 123 -17.38 -6.34 6.22
N GLU A 124 -16.62 -5.41 5.66
CA GLU A 124 -17.04 -4.56 4.53
C GLU A 124 -16.75 -5.15 3.16
N GLY A 125 -15.96 -6.22 3.08
CA GLY A 125 -15.53 -6.86 1.84
C GLY A 125 -14.08 -7.34 1.90
N ARG A 126 -13.57 -7.81 0.76
CA ARG A 126 -12.16 -8.19 0.63
C ARG A 126 -11.29 -6.97 0.85
N LYS A 127 -10.42 -7.02 1.84
CA LYS A 127 -9.58 -5.87 2.23
C LYS A 127 -8.12 -6.18 1.97
N VAL A 128 -7.45 -5.26 1.28
CA VAL A 128 -6.01 -5.29 1.01
C VAL A 128 -5.46 -3.88 1.25
N PHE A 129 -4.32 -3.79 1.92
CA PHE A 129 -3.59 -2.53 2.02
C PHE A 129 -2.32 -2.61 1.15
N LEU A 130 -2.02 -1.50 0.48
CA LEU A 130 -0.74 -1.32 -0.22
C LEU A 130 -0.03 -0.12 0.39
N LEU A 131 1.19 -0.34 0.86
CA LEU A 131 2.00 0.69 1.51
C LEU A 131 3.10 1.15 0.56
N PHE A 132 3.36 2.45 0.56
CA PHE A 132 4.39 3.10 -0.26
C PHE A 132 5.34 3.92 0.57
N ASP A 133 6.60 3.95 0.14
CA ASP A 133 7.51 5.04 0.47
C ASP A 133 7.28 6.20 -0.48
N ARG A 134 7.59 7.41 -0.01
CA ARG A 134 7.43 8.65 -0.78
C ARG A 134 8.68 9.51 -0.70
N THR A 135 8.85 10.41 -1.67
CA THR A 135 10.01 11.31 -1.74
C THR A 135 9.71 12.75 -1.32
N TRP A 136 8.44 13.11 -1.14
CA TRP A 136 8.06 14.47 -0.73
C TRP A 136 7.93 14.63 0.77
N GLY A 137 7.86 15.89 1.22
CA GLY A 137 7.48 16.24 2.59
C GLY A 137 8.63 16.42 3.57
N GLY A 138 9.87 16.14 3.18
CA GLY A 138 11.06 16.30 4.03
C GLY A 138 11.54 15.02 4.66
N GLU A 139 12.77 15.05 5.19
CA GLU A 139 13.43 13.88 5.79
C GLU A 139 12.70 13.35 7.03
N ASP A 140 12.13 14.25 7.83
CA ASP A 140 11.46 13.88 9.09
C ASP A 140 10.09 13.18 8.89
N LEU A 141 9.59 13.16 7.65
CA LEU A 141 8.30 12.53 7.32
C LEU A 141 8.42 11.14 6.67
N ASP A 142 9.64 10.63 6.53
CA ASP A 142 9.91 9.36 5.85
C ASP A 142 9.23 8.15 6.48
N ASP A 143 9.05 8.16 7.80
CA ASP A 143 8.46 7.04 8.54
C ASP A 143 6.96 6.85 8.30
N ASN A 144 6.27 7.88 7.78
CA ASN A 144 4.82 7.84 7.64
C ASN A 144 4.35 7.26 6.29
N GLY A 145 5.10 7.46 5.21
CA GLY A 145 4.76 6.94 3.89
C GLY A 145 3.31 7.16 3.48
N ILE A 146 2.82 6.30 2.60
CA ILE A 146 1.42 6.28 2.17
C ILE A 146 0.85 4.88 2.40
N GLY A 147 -0.37 4.81 2.95
CA GLY A 147 -1.16 3.60 3.02
C GLY A 147 -2.44 3.74 2.20
N VAL A 148 -2.72 2.77 1.34
CA VAL A 148 -3.95 2.71 0.56
C VAL A 148 -4.74 1.48 0.97
N CYS A 149 -5.98 1.68 1.39
CA CYS A 149 -6.93 0.60 1.68
C CYS A 149 -7.80 0.34 0.46
N PHE A 150 -7.84 -0.91 0.03
CA PHE A 150 -8.76 -1.38 -1.01
C PHE A 150 -9.83 -2.27 -0.36
N ILE A 151 -11.08 -2.06 -0.73
CA ILE A 151 -12.20 -2.92 -0.38
C ILE A 151 -12.86 -3.38 -1.69
N ASP A 152 -12.95 -4.68 -1.89
CA ASP A 152 -13.42 -5.28 -3.14
C ASP A 152 -12.72 -4.69 -4.37
N GLU A 153 -11.39 -4.52 -4.27
CA GLU A 153 -10.48 -3.98 -5.30
C GLU A 153 -10.73 -2.52 -5.68
N GLN A 154 -11.49 -1.78 -4.86
CA GLN A 154 -11.73 -0.35 -5.01
C GLN A 154 -11.03 0.42 -3.90
N ILE A 155 -10.49 1.60 -4.23
CA ILE A 155 -9.85 2.47 -3.26
C ILE A 155 -10.89 2.98 -2.27
N ALA A 156 -10.73 2.61 -1.00
CA ALA A 156 -11.62 3.01 0.07
C ALA A 156 -11.05 4.15 0.92
N GLU A 157 -9.73 4.17 1.13
CA GLU A 157 -9.05 5.16 1.96
C GLU A 157 -7.60 5.33 1.51
N ILE A 158 -7.10 6.56 1.58
CA ILE A 158 -5.69 6.88 1.44
C ILE A 158 -5.27 7.68 2.67
N GLY A 159 -4.20 7.27 3.31
CA GLY A 159 -3.64 7.91 4.50
C GLY A 159 -2.17 7.56 4.66
N TYR A 160 -1.71 7.52 5.90
CA TYR A 160 -0.37 7.06 6.23
C TYR A 160 -0.31 5.54 6.36
N LYS A 161 0.90 4.97 6.45
CA LYS A 161 1.08 3.51 6.55
C LYS A 161 0.37 2.88 7.75
N ASP A 162 0.17 3.63 8.83
CA ASP A 162 -0.46 3.15 10.06
C ASP A 162 -1.94 2.73 9.90
N ILE A 163 -2.60 3.09 8.80
CA ILE A 163 -3.97 2.62 8.53
C ILE A 163 -4.06 1.10 8.39
N ALA A 164 -2.96 0.42 8.14
CA ALA A 164 -2.90 -1.04 7.99
C ALA A 164 -2.68 -1.79 9.31
N PHE A 165 -2.58 -1.09 10.45
CA PHE A 165 -2.22 -1.68 11.75
C PHE A 165 -3.16 -1.31 12.88
#